data_4b160a0ef79be90aec0cd69fe1488467
#
_entry.id   4b160a0ef79be90aec0cd69fe1488467
#
_cell.length_a   1.000
_cell.length_b   1.000
_cell.length_c   1.000
_cell.angle_alpha   90.00
_cell.angle_beta   90.00
_cell.angle_gamma   90.00
#
_symmetry.space_group_name_H-M   'P 1'
#
loop_
_entity.id
_entity.type
_entity.pdbx_description
1 polymer ?
#
loop_
_entity_poly.entity_id
_entity_poly.type
_entity_poly.pdbx_seq_one_letter_code
_entity_poly.pdbx_strand_id
1 'polypeptide(L)'
;MNKIESQNAPEPVGLYPHARQVGNFLFLSGIGPRERGKKEIPGVELDQNGNIISYDIEVQCQSVFKNVRSVLEDAGSNWDNLVDVTVFLTNMKDDFESYNRIYKEYFMDNQPCRTTVEILSLPTPIAIELKCIAII
;
A
#
# COMPACT_ATOMS: atom_id res chain seq x y z
N MET A 1 5.71 13.85 -19.35
CA MET A 1 5.60 12.74 -18.40
C MET A 1 4.79 13.17 -17.21
N ASN A 2 3.68 12.50 -16.94
CA ASN A 2 2.72 12.97 -15.94
C ASN A 2 3.00 12.39 -14.57
N LYS A 3 3.31 13.31 -13.62
CA LYS A 3 3.37 12.99 -12.21
C LYS A 3 1.97 13.13 -11.63
N ILE A 4 1.57 12.17 -10.83
CA ILE A 4 0.26 12.16 -10.17
C ILE A 4 0.47 12.41 -8.69
N GLU A 5 -0.20 13.45 -8.18
CA GLU A 5 -0.22 13.78 -6.76
C GLU A 5 -1.63 13.53 -6.24
N SER A 6 -1.76 12.59 -5.32
CA SER A 6 -3.04 12.29 -4.69
C SER A 6 -3.25 13.21 -3.48
N GLN A 7 -4.45 13.74 -3.34
CA GLN A 7 -4.82 14.54 -2.18
C GLN A 7 -5.48 13.70 -1.09
N ASN A 8 -5.71 12.43 -1.36
CA ASN A 8 -6.42 11.50 -0.45
C ASN A 8 -5.50 10.44 0.15
N ALA A 9 -4.43 10.09 -0.54
CA ALA A 9 -3.44 9.13 -0.04
C ALA A 9 -2.44 9.84 0.90
N PRO A 10 -1.75 9.08 1.77
CA PRO A 10 -0.75 9.68 2.66
C PRO A 10 0.34 10.40 1.88
N GLU A 11 0.88 11.45 2.49
CA GLU A 11 1.96 12.22 1.88
C GLU A 11 3.20 11.34 1.70
N PRO A 12 3.92 11.47 0.56
CA PRO A 12 5.18 10.74 0.39
C PRO A 12 6.21 11.13 1.47
N VAL A 13 6.99 10.15 1.91
CA VAL A 13 8.04 10.39 2.92
C VAL A 13 9.36 10.88 2.31
N GLY A 14 9.37 11.19 1.01
CA GLY A 14 10.55 11.67 0.30
C GLY A 14 10.16 12.40 -0.98
N LEU A 15 11.14 12.66 -1.82
CA LEU A 15 10.93 13.39 -3.09
C LEU A 15 10.50 12.43 -4.19
N TYR A 16 9.23 12.07 -4.18
CA TYR A 16 8.63 11.27 -5.24
C TYR A 16 7.12 11.48 -5.30
N PRO A 17 6.50 11.34 -6.48
CA PRO A 17 5.05 11.46 -6.62
C PRO A 17 4.35 10.20 -6.12
N HIS A 18 3.04 10.25 -5.98
CA HIS A 18 2.25 9.04 -5.69
C HIS A 18 2.27 8.07 -6.88
N ALA A 19 2.30 8.58 -8.10
CA ALA A 19 2.35 7.76 -9.30
C ALA A 19 2.91 8.54 -10.48
N ARG A 20 3.31 7.81 -11.53
CA ARG A 20 3.68 8.40 -12.82
C ARG A 20 3.01 7.62 -13.93
N GLN A 21 2.52 8.35 -14.91
CA GLN A 21 1.95 7.76 -16.10
C GLN A 21 2.98 7.75 -17.23
N VAL A 22 3.17 6.60 -17.85
CA VAL A 22 4.05 6.43 -19.02
C VAL A 22 3.27 5.62 -20.03
N GLY A 23 2.86 6.27 -21.14
CA GLY A 23 1.95 5.65 -22.11
C GLY A 23 0.64 5.28 -21.41
N ASN A 24 0.23 4.03 -21.53
CA ASN A 24 -0.96 3.50 -20.86
C ASN A 24 -0.67 2.86 -19.51
N PHE A 25 0.58 2.95 -19.04
CA PHE A 25 0.95 2.39 -17.76
C PHE A 25 0.97 3.45 -16.67
N LEU A 26 0.51 3.06 -15.51
CA LEU A 26 0.54 3.86 -14.30
C LEU A 26 1.41 3.13 -13.27
N PHE A 27 2.53 3.75 -12.93
CA PHE A 27 3.46 3.22 -11.94
C PHE A 27 3.24 3.92 -10.62
N LEU A 28 2.82 3.18 -9.59
CA LEU A 28 2.62 3.75 -8.26
C LEU A 28 3.90 3.62 -7.46
N SER A 29 4.22 4.65 -6.70
CA SER A 29 5.25 4.54 -5.65
C SER A 29 4.76 3.57 -4.57
N GLY A 30 5.66 3.06 -3.76
CA GLY A 30 5.29 2.19 -2.64
C GLY A 30 4.27 2.85 -1.73
N ILE A 31 3.22 2.14 -1.37
CA ILE A 31 2.11 2.67 -0.57
C ILE A 31 1.93 1.79 0.66
N GLY A 32 1.89 2.43 1.82
CA GLY A 32 1.64 1.78 3.10
C GLY A 32 0.29 2.15 3.70
N PRO A 33 0.04 1.72 4.94
CA PRO A 33 -1.26 1.91 5.60
C PRO A 33 -1.44 3.25 6.31
N ARG A 34 -0.49 4.18 6.23
CA ARG A 34 -0.61 5.49 6.89
C ARG A 34 -1.83 6.26 6.38
N GLU A 35 -2.29 7.21 7.15
CA GLU A 35 -3.37 8.11 6.74
C GLU A 35 -2.83 9.53 6.58
N ARG A 36 -3.38 10.25 5.58
CA ARG A 36 -3.00 11.63 5.33
C ARG A 36 -3.34 12.51 6.54
N GLY A 37 -2.38 13.34 6.94
CA GLY A 37 -2.57 14.33 7.99
C GLY A 37 -2.64 13.78 9.39
N LYS A 38 -2.36 12.49 9.59
CA LYS A 38 -2.40 11.87 10.91
C LYS A 38 -1.05 11.31 11.31
N LYS A 39 -0.72 11.40 12.59
CA LYS A 39 0.47 10.76 13.15
C LYS A 39 0.22 9.31 13.46
N GLU A 40 -0.98 8.99 13.92
CA GLU A 40 -1.39 7.63 14.23
C GLU A 40 -1.48 6.81 12.95
N ILE A 41 -0.96 5.60 13.01
CA ILE A 41 -1.02 4.66 11.88
C ILE A 41 -2.07 3.62 12.21
N PRO A 42 -3.06 3.38 11.32
CA PRO A 42 -4.09 2.38 11.57
C PRO A 42 -3.50 1.03 11.96
N GLY A 43 -3.98 0.46 13.06
CA GLY A 43 -3.56 -0.84 13.52
C GLY A 43 -2.15 -0.90 14.09
N VAL A 44 -1.54 0.23 14.44
CA VAL A 44 -0.17 0.25 14.99
C VAL A 44 -0.17 0.97 16.33
N GLU A 45 0.45 0.35 17.33
CA GLU A 45 0.72 0.96 18.63
C GLU A 45 2.22 1.17 18.76
N LEU A 46 2.64 2.41 19.01
CA LEU A 46 4.04 2.78 19.12
C LEU A 46 4.40 3.15 20.57
N ASP A 47 5.65 2.91 20.94
CA ASP A 47 6.19 3.43 22.19
C ASP A 47 6.59 4.90 22.02
N GLN A 48 7.10 5.50 23.10
CA GLN A 48 7.49 6.91 23.10
C GLN A 48 8.68 7.21 22.18
N ASN A 49 9.42 6.17 21.76
CA ASN A 49 10.56 6.31 20.84
C ASN A 49 10.18 6.04 19.38
N GLY A 50 8.90 5.77 19.12
CA GLY A 50 8.44 5.49 17.77
C GLY A 50 8.63 4.05 17.32
N ASN A 51 8.93 3.13 18.23
CA ASN A 51 9.06 1.70 17.93
C ASN A 51 7.71 1.01 18.07
N ILE A 52 7.47 0.00 17.21
CA ILE A 52 6.22 -0.76 17.24
C ILE A 52 6.15 -1.61 18.51
N ILE A 53 5.11 -1.41 19.33
CA ILE A 53 4.78 -2.28 20.46
C ILE A 53 3.94 -3.45 19.97
N SER A 54 2.92 -3.16 19.15
CA SER A 54 2.02 -4.16 18.59
C SER A 54 1.37 -3.60 17.33
N TYR A 55 0.85 -4.49 16.49
CA TYR A 55 0.08 -4.06 15.33
C TYR A 55 -0.96 -5.12 14.96
N ASP A 56 -1.98 -4.66 14.23
CA ASP A 56 -3.04 -5.50 13.67
C ASP A 56 -2.86 -5.53 12.16
N ILE A 57 -2.40 -6.65 11.62
CA ILE A 57 -2.14 -6.77 10.18
C ILE A 57 -3.42 -6.62 9.35
N GLU A 58 -4.57 -7.04 9.86
CA GLU A 58 -5.84 -6.94 9.12
C GLU A 58 -6.23 -5.47 8.93
N VAL A 59 -6.10 -4.67 9.97
CA VAL A 59 -6.37 -3.22 9.89
C VAL A 59 -5.40 -2.57 8.91
N GLN A 60 -4.12 -2.92 8.95
CA GLN A 60 -3.13 -2.39 8.03
C GLN A 60 -3.42 -2.78 6.58
N CYS A 61 -3.85 -4.02 6.33
CA CYS A 61 -4.22 -4.47 4.98
C CYS A 61 -5.37 -3.63 4.43
N GLN A 62 -6.43 -3.43 5.21
CA GLN A 62 -7.57 -2.65 4.76
C GLN A 62 -7.16 -1.21 4.46
N SER A 63 -6.32 -0.63 5.30
CA SER A 63 -5.85 0.74 5.11
C SER A 63 -4.95 0.88 3.88
N VAL A 64 -4.01 -0.05 3.66
CA VAL A 64 -3.14 0.02 2.49
C VAL A 64 -3.92 -0.17 1.19
N PHE A 65 -4.91 -1.07 1.16
CA PHE A 65 -5.74 -1.25 -0.04
C PHE A 65 -6.57 0.00 -0.32
N LYS A 66 -7.11 0.63 0.71
CA LYS A 66 -7.83 1.90 0.56
C LYS A 66 -6.92 2.98 -0.02
N ASN A 67 -5.68 3.07 0.45
CA ASN A 67 -4.72 4.06 -0.04
C ASN A 67 -4.33 3.81 -1.50
N VAL A 68 -4.13 2.56 -1.90
CA VAL A 68 -3.86 2.21 -3.30
C VAL A 68 -5.05 2.63 -4.16
N ARG A 69 -6.26 2.33 -3.74
CA ARG A 69 -7.48 2.73 -4.47
C ARG A 69 -7.56 4.24 -4.64
N SER A 70 -7.25 4.99 -3.59
CA SER A 70 -7.25 6.46 -3.65
C SER A 70 -6.28 6.99 -4.70
N VAL A 71 -5.07 6.45 -4.76
CA VAL A 71 -4.08 6.87 -5.77
C VAL A 71 -4.57 6.54 -7.17
N LEU A 72 -5.13 5.34 -7.37
CA LEU A 72 -5.65 4.92 -8.68
C LEU A 72 -6.76 5.87 -9.14
N GLU A 73 -7.73 6.15 -8.28
CA GLU A 73 -8.86 7.01 -8.62
C GLU A 73 -8.42 8.45 -8.87
N ASP A 74 -7.52 8.97 -8.05
CA ASP A 74 -6.97 10.31 -8.24
C ASP A 74 -6.15 10.44 -9.53
N ALA A 75 -5.64 9.32 -10.03
CA ALA A 75 -4.90 9.27 -11.29
C ALA A 75 -5.81 9.05 -12.51
N GLY A 76 -7.13 8.86 -12.30
CA GLY A 76 -8.07 8.59 -13.39
C GLY A 76 -8.14 7.12 -13.77
N SER A 77 -7.60 6.22 -12.96
CA SER A 77 -7.68 4.78 -13.14
C SER A 77 -8.70 4.20 -12.15
N ASN A 78 -8.64 2.91 -11.90
CA ASN A 78 -9.49 2.27 -10.90
C ASN A 78 -8.88 0.94 -10.45
N TRP A 79 -9.50 0.33 -9.45
CA TRP A 79 -9.02 -0.93 -8.86
C TRP A 79 -8.89 -2.06 -9.87
N ASP A 80 -9.84 -2.15 -10.81
CA ASP A 80 -9.87 -3.22 -11.81
C ASP A 80 -8.75 -3.10 -12.84
N ASN A 81 -8.08 -1.97 -12.88
CA ASN A 81 -6.96 -1.73 -13.80
C ASN A 81 -5.60 -2.12 -13.22
N LEU A 82 -5.56 -2.63 -12.01
CA LEU A 82 -4.30 -3.16 -11.43
C LEU A 82 -3.83 -4.38 -12.24
N VAL A 83 -2.56 -4.40 -12.59
CA VAL A 83 -1.93 -5.43 -13.43
C VAL A 83 -0.92 -6.23 -12.64
N ASP A 84 -0.17 -5.59 -11.75
CA ASP A 84 0.92 -6.22 -11.02
C ASP A 84 1.03 -5.62 -9.63
N VAL A 85 1.16 -6.49 -8.63
CA VAL A 85 1.25 -6.11 -7.22
C VAL A 85 2.40 -6.84 -6.58
N THR A 86 3.32 -6.08 -5.98
CA THR A 86 4.34 -6.63 -5.10
C THR A 86 3.99 -6.24 -3.67
N VAL A 87 3.91 -7.24 -2.80
CA VAL A 87 3.57 -7.05 -1.39
C VAL A 87 4.80 -7.29 -0.53
N PHE A 88 5.13 -6.31 0.29
CA PHE A 88 6.24 -6.39 1.24
C PHE A 88 5.67 -6.57 2.64
N LEU A 89 6.03 -7.66 3.31
CA LEU A 89 5.65 -7.93 4.69
C LEU A 89 6.91 -7.92 5.58
N THR A 90 6.77 -7.48 6.81
CA THR A 90 7.88 -7.53 7.77
C THR A 90 7.87 -8.80 8.62
N ASN A 91 6.77 -9.56 8.61
CA ASN A 91 6.65 -10.80 9.35
C ASN A 91 5.78 -11.80 8.57
N MET A 92 6.38 -12.48 7.62
CA MET A 92 5.67 -13.44 6.75
C MET A 92 5.02 -14.55 7.56
N LYS A 93 5.74 -15.09 8.54
CA LYS A 93 5.28 -16.24 9.33
C LYS A 93 3.99 -15.93 10.06
N ASP A 94 3.91 -14.77 10.72
CA ASP A 94 2.75 -14.43 11.54
C ASP A 94 1.61 -13.80 10.74
N ASP A 95 1.92 -13.13 9.63
CA ASP A 95 0.96 -12.27 8.94
C ASP A 95 0.41 -12.84 7.63
N PHE A 96 1.11 -13.81 7.03
CA PHE A 96 0.75 -14.25 5.67
C PHE A 96 -0.68 -14.76 5.57
N GLU A 97 -1.12 -15.57 6.51
CA GLU A 97 -2.45 -16.19 6.46
C GLU A 97 -3.56 -15.14 6.50
N SER A 98 -3.49 -14.20 7.44
CA SER A 98 -4.48 -13.13 7.58
C SER A 98 -4.45 -12.17 6.39
N TYR A 99 -3.26 -11.75 5.98
CA TYR A 99 -3.09 -10.91 4.81
C TYR A 99 -3.65 -11.58 3.55
N ASN A 100 -3.32 -12.85 3.33
CA ASN A 100 -3.73 -13.57 2.14
C ASN A 100 -5.26 -13.73 2.06
N ARG A 101 -5.90 -13.92 3.22
CA ARG A 101 -7.36 -14.00 3.30
C ARG A 101 -8.01 -12.67 2.90
N ILE A 102 -7.52 -11.55 3.42
CA ILE A 102 -8.04 -10.23 3.09
C ILE A 102 -7.74 -9.86 1.63
N TYR A 103 -6.55 -10.18 1.15
CA TYR A 103 -6.17 -9.98 -0.25
C TYR A 103 -7.18 -10.66 -1.17
N LYS A 104 -7.55 -11.90 -0.86
CA LYS A 104 -8.53 -12.64 -1.65
C LYS A 104 -9.88 -11.92 -1.71
N GLU A 105 -10.33 -11.34 -0.61
CA GLU A 105 -11.59 -10.59 -0.58
C GLU A 105 -11.56 -9.38 -1.51
N TYR A 106 -10.44 -8.67 -1.56
CA TYR A 106 -10.30 -7.46 -2.38
C TYR A 106 -10.05 -7.75 -3.86
N PHE A 107 -9.49 -8.91 -4.19
CA PHE A 107 -9.06 -9.26 -5.54
C PHE A 107 -9.82 -10.45 -6.15
N MET A 108 -11.06 -10.66 -5.74
CA MET A 108 -11.87 -11.74 -6.31
C MET A 108 -12.16 -11.53 -7.79
N ASP A 109 -12.46 -10.29 -8.18
CA ASP A 109 -12.88 -9.98 -9.55
C ASP A 109 -11.72 -9.59 -10.44
N ASN A 110 -10.77 -8.83 -9.93
CA ASN A 110 -9.55 -8.48 -10.65
C ASN A 110 -8.37 -9.20 -9.99
N GLN A 111 -7.64 -9.98 -10.76
CA GLN A 111 -6.54 -10.79 -10.26
C GLN A 111 -5.24 -10.38 -10.93
N PRO A 112 -4.59 -9.30 -10.47
CA PRO A 112 -3.29 -8.91 -10.98
C PRO A 112 -2.24 -9.96 -10.64
N CYS A 113 -1.12 -9.94 -11.36
CA CYS A 113 0.04 -10.73 -10.95
C CYS A 113 0.44 -10.29 -9.55
N ARG A 114 0.94 -11.22 -8.74
CA ARG A 114 1.34 -10.91 -7.37
C ARG A 114 2.65 -11.60 -7.00
N THR A 115 3.50 -10.86 -6.32
CA THR A 115 4.69 -11.38 -5.65
C THR A 115 4.65 -10.90 -4.20
N THR A 116 4.84 -11.80 -3.25
CA THR A 116 4.88 -11.48 -1.82
C THR A 116 6.26 -11.82 -1.28
N VAL A 117 6.91 -10.87 -0.62
CA VAL A 117 8.25 -11.04 -0.04
C VAL A 117 8.28 -10.52 1.39
N GLU A 118 9.16 -11.09 2.19
CA GLU A 118 9.46 -10.58 3.52
C GLU A 118 10.70 -9.71 3.45
N ILE A 119 10.65 -8.57 4.14
CA ILE A 119 11.76 -7.63 4.24
C ILE A 119 12.05 -7.34 5.71
N LEU A 120 13.22 -6.77 5.98
CA LEU A 120 13.64 -6.49 7.35
C LEU A 120 12.83 -5.36 7.97
N SER A 121 12.63 -4.27 7.24
CA SER A 121 11.90 -3.10 7.76
C SER A 121 11.44 -2.22 6.61
N LEU A 122 10.55 -1.29 6.92
CA LEU A 122 10.03 -0.29 6.01
C LEU A 122 10.40 1.12 6.52
N PRO A 123 10.35 2.15 5.66
CA PRO A 123 10.75 3.51 6.07
C PRO A 123 9.95 4.09 7.23
N THR A 124 8.70 3.64 7.42
CA THR A 124 7.85 4.04 8.55
C THR A 124 7.50 2.79 9.37
N PRO A 125 7.01 2.94 10.60
CA PRO A 125 6.73 1.76 11.45
C PRO A 125 5.42 1.08 11.04
N ILE A 126 5.48 0.34 9.95
CA ILE A 126 4.35 -0.40 9.36
C ILE A 126 4.79 -1.84 9.09
N ALA A 127 3.81 -2.72 8.88
CA ALA A 127 4.09 -4.15 8.66
C ALA A 127 3.82 -4.60 7.22
N ILE A 128 3.27 -3.73 6.37
CA ILE A 128 2.92 -4.05 4.99
C ILE A 128 3.07 -2.82 4.10
N GLU A 129 3.55 -3.05 2.88
CA GLU A 129 3.59 -2.03 1.83
C GLU A 129 3.34 -2.70 0.49
N LEU A 130 2.69 -1.99 -0.42
CA LEU A 130 2.43 -2.47 -1.78
C LEU A 130 3.13 -1.60 -2.82
N LYS A 131 3.69 -2.28 -3.83
CA LYS A 131 4.18 -1.65 -5.07
C LYS A 131 3.28 -2.14 -6.20
N CYS A 132 2.62 -1.21 -6.89
CA CYS A 132 1.61 -1.55 -7.89
C CYS A 132 1.91 -0.95 -9.26
N ILE A 133 1.48 -1.67 -10.30
CA ILE A 133 1.44 -1.18 -11.68
C ILE A 133 0.00 -1.37 -12.16
N ALA A 134 -0.55 -0.34 -12.79
CA ALA A 134 -1.90 -0.37 -13.35
C ALA A 134 -1.88 0.13 -14.79
N ILE A 135 -3.01 0.05 -15.44
CA ILE A 135 -3.23 0.69 -16.74
C ILE A 135 -4.26 1.80 -16.62
N ILE A 136 -4.29 2.67 -17.60
CA ILE A 136 -5.18 3.83 -17.61
C ILE A 136 -5.76 4.05 -19.01
#